data_34bdf9826779a3405990e9ac47517a7e
#
_entry.id   34bdf9826779a3405990e9ac47517a7e
#
_cell.length_a   1.000
_cell.length_b   1.000
_cell.length_c   1.000
_cell.angle_alpha   90.00
_cell.angle_beta   90.00
_cell.angle_gamma   90.00
#
_symmetry.space_group_name_H-M   'P 1'
#
loop_
_entity.id
_entity.type
_entity.pdbx_description
1 polymer ?
#
loop_
_entity_poly.entity_id
_entity_poly.type
_entity_poly.pdbx_seq_one_letter_code
_entity_poly.pdbx_strand_id
1 'polypeptide(L)'
;MSQDLAVQSTIIASFDGNKTKTTLDTSEGAHSTISWVADDAISVFTAKASDGGSKFTTADGGAEATFVGEIASGASKFYGVYPYREDVSFDGSKTFTTLLPSVQQAVENDFDPASFISVASTTSGDASALQMCFFNVCGGLRFTVDESGITKVVIKGNNGEDLAGTLSINASDPKQPVATIKSNASSSVELVADDSFIPGEFYYFSLLPQVFSKGFSLEFYKGSSKYKTTTTGALVTFKRSVFSTVRKADQQSMMDLIKGGIDLSVDGTANCYIVSEPGQYMFPMVKGNSSTSVGTVSNVSVLWETNNTSTKVATGSIISSVSIKGNYAYFSTPDNLKNGNALIAAHDANGKVLWSWHIWACSGYDPQATSQRYKSKTEVWMDRNLGALSADRGSDFCYGLLYQWGRKDPFVGFVSAASNAAIATTGTFSTAEYAENVGTVDFTIANPTTFITSPNTPKDWHFGGRDNTLWVEDKTIYDPCPAGWRIPMGGPDGVWDDLEDAGYLKPDKVAYGAVITLAGSGSAWYPATGYINVSGQPTMNLQYGTYWSCKTNSQYASILEIYLVDGYQADVNGICGGKVRAEGRSVRCVAE
;
A
#
# COMPACT_ATOMS: atom_id res chain seq x y z
N MET A 1 -48.78 -21.62 -5.85
CA MET A 1 -47.62 -20.96 -5.25
C MET A 1 -46.71 -22.09 -4.78
N SER A 2 -45.61 -22.39 -5.52
CA SER A 2 -44.61 -23.34 -5.05
C SER A 2 -43.88 -22.70 -3.87
N GLN A 3 -43.99 -23.30 -2.69
CA GLN A 3 -43.06 -22.95 -1.60
C GLN A 3 -41.64 -23.26 -2.11
N ASP A 4 -40.80 -22.21 -2.16
CA ASP A 4 -39.36 -22.39 -2.38
C ASP A 4 -38.86 -23.25 -1.20
N LEU A 5 -38.52 -24.52 -1.44
CA LEU A 5 -38.01 -25.41 -0.42
C LEU A 5 -36.65 -24.87 0.05
N ALA A 6 -36.52 -24.66 1.35
CA ALA A 6 -35.22 -24.34 1.95
C ALA A 6 -34.30 -25.55 1.86
N VAL A 7 -33.07 -25.35 1.45
CA VAL A 7 -32.04 -26.41 1.32
C VAL A 7 -30.87 -26.03 2.23
N GLN A 8 -30.43 -27.00 3.00
CA GLN A 8 -29.19 -26.87 3.76
C GLN A 8 -28.03 -26.66 2.80
N SER A 9 -27.26 -25.63 3.01
CA SER A 9 -26.16 -25.20 2.15
C SER A 9 -24.90 -24.93 2.98
N THR A 10 -23.76 -25.08 2.33
CA THR A 10 -22.45 -24.83 2.93
C THR A 10 -21.75 -23.70 2.17
N ILE A 11 -21.18 -22.76 2.90
CA ILE A 11 -20.40 -21.65 2.36
C ILE A 11 -18.99 -21.72 2.94
N ILE A 12 -17.98 -21.74 2.08
CA ILE A 12 -16.59 -21.52 2.47
C ILE A 12 -16.35 -20.02 2.38
N ALA A 13 -16.16 -19.39 3.53
CA ALA A 13 -15.96 -17.94 3.61
C ALA A 13 -14.52 -17.60 3.99
N SER A 14 -13.97 -16.61 3.28
CA SER A 14 -12.68 -15.97 3.56
C SER A 14 -12.83 -14.47 3.55
N PHE A 15 -11.85 -13.75 4.10
CA PHE A 15 -11.74 -12.30 3.91
C PHE A 15 -10.77 -11.97 2.78
N ASP A 16 -10.94 -10.79 2.18
CA ASP A 16 -10.10 -10.26 1.10
C ASP A 16 -8.63 -10.24 1.53
N GLY A 17 -7.85 -11.07 0.84
CA GLY A 17 -6.40 -11.09 0.88
C GLY A 17 -5.78 -10.89 2.26
N ASN A 18 -5.48 -11.95 2.95
CA ASN A 18 -4.49 -12.11 4.05
C ASN A 18 -4.22 -10.93 5.03
N LYS A 19 -5.05 -9.87 5.08
CA LYS A 19 -4.67 -8.60 5.72
C LYS A 19 -5.66 -8.01 6.73
N THR A 20 -6.72 -8.72 7.10
CA THR A 20 -7.64 -8.25 8.15
C THR A 20 -8.31 -9.44 8.86
N LYS A 21 -8.44 -9.43 10.17
CA LYS A 21 -8.95 -10.52 11.04
C LYS A 21 -10.26 -10.15 11.76
N THR A 22 -11.08 -11.13 12.11
CA THR A 22 -12.03 -11.04 13.24
C THR A 22 -11.32 -11.14 14.59
N THR A 23 -10.10 -11.69 14.66
CA THR A 23 -9.12 -11.52 15.75
C THR A 23 -7.79 -11.04 15.17
N LEU A 24 -7.17 -10.04 15.81
CA LEU A 24 -5.92 -9.44 15.37
C LEU A 24 -4.71 -10.20 15.92
N ASP A 25 -3.81 -10.65 15.04
CA ASP A 25 -2.50 -11.13 15.47
C ASP A 25 -1.61 -9.93 15.81
N THR A 26 -1.27 -9.79 17.08
CA THR A 26 -0.56 -8.65 17.65
C THR A 26 0.96 -8.80 17.63
N SER A 27 1.53 -9.81 16.96
CA SER A 27 2.97 -9.92 16.81
C SER A 27 3.50 -8.69 16.07
N GLU A 28 4.42 -7.96 16.70
CA GLU A 28 5.02 -6.75 16.12
C GLU A 28 5.64 -7.07 14.75
N GLY A 29 5.13 -6.42 13.71
CA GLY A 29 5.62 -6.54 12.33
C GLY A 29 4.81 -7.47 11.40
N ALA A 30 3.77 -8.15 11.89
CA ALA A 30 2.86 -8.91 11.03
C ALA A 30 1.69 -8.05 10.54
N HIS A 31 1.31 -8.21 9.28
CA HIS A 31 0.03 -7.72 8.81
C HIS A 31 -1.08 -8.36 9.64
N SER A 32 -1.97 -7.55 10.21
CA SER A 32 -3.12 -8.07 10.93
C SER A 32 -4.02 -8.81 9.95
N THR A 33 -4.08 -10.13 10.04
CA THR A 33 -4.99 -10.96 9.23
C THR A 33 -6.31 -11.12 9.97
N ILE A 34 -7.49 -10.94 9.34
CA ILE A 34 -8.78 -11.32 9.93
C ILE A 34 -8.96 -12.82 9.77
N SER A 35 -9.29 -13.50 10.87
CA SER A 35 -9.68 -14.88 10.88
C SER A 35 -11.09 -15.01 11.45
N TRP A 36 -11.86 -15.93 10.92
CA TRP A 36 -13.11 -16.37 11.51
C TRP A 36 -12.86 -16.98 12.88
N VAL A 37 -13.83 -16.84 13.76
CA VAL A 37 -13.87 -17.55 15.06
C VAL A 37 -15.11 -18.43 15.13
N ALA A 38 -15.06 -19.47 15.97
CA ALA A 38 -16.23 -20.30 16.22
C ALA A 38 -17.41 -19.43 16.66
N ASP A 39 -18.61 -19.81 16.23
CA ASP A 39 -19.88 -19.10 16.45
C ASP A 39 -20.06 -17.80 15.65
N ASP A 40 -19.09 -17.41 14.81
CA ASP A 40 -19.34 -16.33 13.83
C ASP A 40 -20.57 -16.66 12.97
N ALA A 41 -21.32 -15.61 12.64
CA ALA A 41 -22.52 -15.75 11.81
C ALA A 41 -22.58 -14.66 10.73
N ILE A 42 -23.08 -15.07 9.55
CA ILE A 42 -23.25 -14.18 8.38
C ILE A 42 -24.72 -14.20 7.94
N SER A 43 -25.19 -13.05 7.41
CA SER A 43 -26.47 -12.97 6.68
C SER A 43 -26.23 -13.28 5.20
N VAL A 44 -26.96 -14.26 4.66
CA VAL A 44 -26.87 -14.65 3.25
C VAL A 44 -28.17 -14.36 2.54
N PHE A 45 -28.09 -13.69 1.39
CA PHE A 45 -29.21 -13.26 0.55
C PHE A 45 -29.11 -13.87 -0.84
N THR A 46 -30.26 -14.05 -1.47
CA THR A 46 -30.39 -14.33 -2.91
C THR A 46 -30.62 -13.01 -3.68
N ALA A 47 -30.77 -13.08 -5.00
CA ALA A 47 -31.10 -11.90 -5.82
C ALA A 47 -32.59 -11.46 -5.68
N LYS A 48 -33.14 -11.48 -4.46
CA LYS A 48 -34.46 -10.96 -4.11
C LYS A 48 -34.31 -10.02 -2.92
N ALA A 49 -35.07 -8.93 -2.90
CA ALA A 49 -35.11 -8.04 -1.75
C ALA A 49 -35.64 -8.79 -0.52
N SER A 50 -34.96 -8.65 0.61
CA SER A 50 -35.39 -9.28 1.88
C SER A 50 -34.71 -8.63 3.08
N ASP A 51 -35.29 -8.84 4.25
CA ASP A 51 -34.77 -8.42 5.55
C ASP A 51 -34.17 -9.63 6.28
N GLY A 52 -33.12 -9.40 7.08
CA GLY A 52 -32.42 -10.40 7.89
C GLY A 52 -31.52 -11.33 7.08
N GLY A 53 -31.99 -11.81 5.95
CA GLY A 53 -31.33 -12.88 5.18
C GLY A 53 -31.37 -14.23 5.90
N SER A 54 -30.78 -15.25 5.28
CA SER A 54 -30.58 -16.55 5.93
C SER A 54 -29.35 -16.49 6.83
N LYS A 55 -29.49 -16.95 8.08
CA LYS A 55 -28.39 -17.05 9.03
C LYS A 55 -27.53 -18.27 8.72
N PHE A 56 -26.24 -18.07 8.51
CA PHE A 56 -25.23 -19.10 8.40
C PHE A 56 -24.24 -18.96 9.55
N THR A 57 -23.88 -20.07 10.19
CA THR A 57 -22.96 -20.10 11.33
C THR A 57 -21.79 -21.04 11.05
N THR A 58 -20.64 -20.77 11.67
CA THR A 58 -19.48 -21.64 11.63
C THR A 58 -19.16 -22.20 13.02
N ALA A 59 -18.71 -23.45 13.07
CA ALA A 59 -18.13 -24.04 14.27
C ALA A 59 -16.59 -23.93 14.27
N ASP A 60 -16.00 -23.49 13.16
CA ASP A 60 -14.56 -23.43 12.92
C ASP A 60 -14.07 -21.99 12.95
N GLY A 61 -12.76 -21.83 13.22
CA GLY A 61 -12.05 -20.58 13.07
C GLY A 61 -10.94 -20.68 12.02
N GLY A 62 -10.33 -19.57 11.65
CA GLY A 62 -9.18 -19.52 10.75
C GLY A 62 -9.35 -18.53 9.59
N ALA A 63 -8.38 -18.50 8.67
CA ALA A 63 -8.41 -17.62 7.50
C ALA A 63 -9.57 -17.95 6.55
N GLU A 64 -9.97 -19.23 6.51
CA GLU A 64 -11.17 -19.74 5.86
C GLU A 64 -11.98 -20.52 6.89
N ALA A 65 -13.32 -20.41 6.83
CA ALA A 65 -14.23 -21.16 7.68
C ALA A 65 -15.44 -21.64 6.89
N THR A 66 -16.00 -22.77 7.36
CA THR A 66 -17.17 -23.39 6.76
C THR A 66 -18.43 -22.96 7.50
N PHE A 67 -19.29 -22.21 6.82
CA PHE A 67 -20.58 -21.77 7.33
C PHE A 67 -21.70 -22.66 6.86
N VAL A 68 -22.60 -23.03 7.76
CA VAL A 68 -23.76 -23.89 7.48
C VAL A 68 -25.05 -23.13 7.79
N GLY A 69 -26.00 -23.21 6.88
CA GLY A 69 -27.32 -22.58 7.03
C GLY A 69 -28.30 -23.08 5.98
N GLU A 70 -29.49 -22.49 5.96
CA GLU A 70 -30.56 -22.83 5.00
C GLU A 70 -30.81 -21.67 4.04
N ILE A 71 -30.93 -21.96 2.75
CA ILE A 71 -31.22 -20.96 1.73
C ILE A 71 -32.24 -21.50 0.71
N ALA A 72 -33.00 -20.62 0.07
CA ALA A 72 -33.96 -20.99 -0.95
C ALA A 72 -33.28 -21.70 -2.15
N SER A 73 -33.85 -22.82 -2.56
CA SER A 73 -33.35 -23.61 -3.69
C SER A 73 -33.45 -22.85 -5.02
N GLY A 74 -32.54 -23.13 -5.97
CA GLY A 74 -32.57 -22.60 -7.33
C GLY A 74 -32.02 -21.18 -7.49
N ALA A 75 -31.41 -20.59 -6.46
CA ALA A 75 -30.71 -19.33 -6.59
C ALA A 75 -29.34 -19.53 -7.28
N SER A 76 -28.98 -18.60 -8.19
CA SER A 76 -27.72 -18.64 -8.94
C SER A 76 -26.75 -17.55 -8.53
N LYS A 77 -27.17 -16.63 -7.68
CA LYS A 77 -26.36 -15.51 -7.19
C LYS A 77 -26.65 -15.28 -5.71
N PHE A 78 -25.60 -15.12 -4.94
CA PHE A 78 -25.66 -14.99 -3.50
C PHE A 78 -24.88 -13.75 -3.06
N TYR A 79 -25.32 -13.18 -1.95
CA TYR A 79 -24.73 -11.99 -1.33
C TYR A 79 -24.60 -12.24 0.16
N GLY A 80 -23.53 -11.75 0.77
CA GLY A 80 -23.23 -11.94 2.18
C GLY A 80 -22.98 -10.62 2.89
N VAL A 81 -23.41 -10.55 4.17
CA VAL A 81 -23.03 -9.48 5.11
C VAL A 81 -22.57 -10.12 6.42
N TYR A 82 -21.44 -9.66 6.92
CA TYR A 82 -20.94 -9.95 8.27
C TYR A 82 -20.93 -8.67 9.10
N PRO A 83 -21.27 -8.72 10.38
CA PRO A 83 -21.85 -9.84 11.10
C PRO A 83 -23.34 -10.07 10.75
N TYR A 84 -23.86 -11.25 11.09
CA TYR A 84 -25.29 -11.52 11.02
C TYR A 84 -26.07 -10.61 11.95
N ARG A 85 -27.14 -10.02 11.43
CA ARG A 85 -28.10 -9.21 12.21
C ARG A 85 -29.49 -9.40 11.62
N GLU A 86 -30.51 -9.43 12.46
CA GLU A 86 -31.91 -9.53 12.03
C GLU A 86 -32.39 -8.27 11.29
N ASP A 87 -31.76 -7.11 11.57
CA ASP A 87 -32.09 -5.81 10.99
C ASP A 87 -31.34 -5.49 9.68
N VAL A 88 -30.51 -6.42 9.17
CA VAL A 88 -29.89 -6.25 7.85
C VAL A 88 -30.94 -6.42 6.76
N SER A 89 -30.98 -5.53 5.77
CA SER A 89 -31.82 -5.69 4.59
C SER A 89 -31.02 -5.58 3.30
N PHE A 90 -31.53 -6.22 2.24
CA PHE A 90 -30.94 -6.23 0.91
C PHE A 90 -31.97 -5.83 -0.15
N ASP A 91 -31.62 -4.95 -1.08
CA ASP A 91 -32.51 -4.45 -2.12
C ASP A 91 -32.77 -5.44 -3.28
N GLY A 92 -32.17 -6.63 -3.22
CA GLY A 92 -32.26 -7.65 -4.24
C GLY A 92 -31.28 -7.48 -5.40
N SER A 93 -30.45 -6.44 -5.39
CA SER A 93 -29.51 -6.17 -6.50
C SER A 93 -28.07 -5.86 -6.05
N LYS A 94 -27.88 -4.84 -5.20
CA LYS A 94 -26.54 -4.33 -4.91
C LYS A 94 -26.41 -3.54 -3.60
N THR A 95 -27.50 -3.22 -2.91
CA THR A 95 -27.46 -2.35 -1.74
C THR A 95 -27.91 -3.09 -0.49
N PHE A 96 -27.03 -3.07 0.51
CA PHE A 96 -27.38 -3.52 1.86
C PHE A 96 -27.70 -2.34 2.76
N THR A 97 -28.61 -2.56 3.69
CA THR A 97 -28.83 -1.65 4.83
C THR A 97 -28.52 -2.41 6.11
N THR A 98 -27.67 -1.85 6.98
CA THR A 98 -27.28 -2.42 8.27
C THR A 98 -26.94 -1.32 9.25
N LEU A 99 -26.68 -1.64 10.51
CA LEU A 99 -26.33 -0.69 11.55
C LEU A 99 -24.84 -0.74 11.87
N LEU A 100 -24.16 0.42 11.80
CA LEU A 100 -22.88 0.63 12.50
C LEU A 100 -23.20 1.18 13.88
N PRO A 101 -22.95 0.43 14.98
CA PRO A 101 -23.35 0.84 16.31
C PRO A 101 -22.55 2.06 16.79
N SER A 102 -23.24 2.98 17.46
CA SER A 102 -22.62 4.13 18.14
C SER A 102 -22.05 3.76 19.53
N VAL A 103 -22.41 2.59 20.05
CA VAL A 103 -21.79 1.99 21.23
C VAL A 103 -21.14 0.68 20.79
N GLN A 104 -19.82 0.60 20.96
CA GLN A 104 -19.00 -0.56 20.61
C GLN A 104 -18.40 -1.13 21.88
N GLN A 105 -18.20 -2.44 21.93
CA GLN A 105 -17.57 -3.13 23.04
C GLN A 105 -16.06 -3.05 22.94
N ALA A 106 -15.38 -2.70 24.02
CA ALA A 106 -13.93 -2.73 24.08
C ALA A 106 -13.44 -4.18 24.22
N VAL A 107 -12.72 -4.64 23.21
CA VAL A 107 -12.08 -5.96 23.19
C VAL A 107 -10.57 -5.74 23.22
N GLU A 108 -9.88 -6.43 24.11
CA GLU A 108 -8.43 -6.32 24.26
C GLU A 108 -7.73 -6.82 22.98
N ASN A 109 -6.88 -5.97 22.38
CA ASN A 109 -6.12 -6.24 21.16
C ASN A 109 -6.99 -6.60 19.94
N ASP A 110 -8.30 -6.29 19.99
CA ASP A 110 -9.24 -6.59 18.93
C ASP A 110 -10.33 -5.51 18.82
N PHE A 111 -11.15 -5.58 17.77
CA PHE A 111 -12.33 -4.75 17.57
C PHE A 111 -13.60 -5.47 18.02
N ASP A 112 -14.65 -4.71 18.30
CA ASP A 112 -15.99 -5.26 18.51
C ASP A 112 -16.50 -5.96 17.23
N PRO A 113 -16.69 -7.30 17.23
CA PRO A 113 -17.18 -8.02 16.04
C PRO A 113 -18.51 -7.48 15.51
N ALA A 114 -19.38 -6.95 16.39
CA ALA A 114 -20.66 -6.37 16.00
C ALA A 114 -20.53 -5.07 15.19
N SER A 115 -19.37 -4.40 15.25
CA SER A 115 -19.10 -3.13 14.56
C SER A 115 -18.27 -3.30 13.28
N PHE A 116 -17.68 -4.46 13.03
CA PHE A 116 -16.78 -4.68 11.91
C PHE A 116 -17.51 -5.28 10.71
N ILE A 117 -18.07 -4.40 9.89
CA ILE A 117 -18.97 -4.77 8.79
C ILE A 117 -18.18 -5.14 7.54
N SER A 118 -18.55 -6.29 6.94
CA SER A 118 -17.98 -6.76 5.67
C SER A 118 -19.08 -7.29 4.74
N VAL A 119 -18.86 -7.19 3.43
CA VAL A 119 -19.82 -7.64 2.41
C VAL A 119 -19.14 -8.58 1.40
N ALA A 120 -19.93 -9.50 0.85
CA ALA A 120 -19.49 -10.44 -0.18
C ALA A 120 -20.55 -10.62 -1.26
N SER A 121 -20.12 -11.02 -2.45
CA SER A 121 -21.04 -11.58 -3.46
C SER A 121 -20.35 -12.71 -4.24
N THR A 122 -21.14 -13.69 -4.66
CA THR A 122 -20.67 -14.78 -5.51
C THR A 122 -21.74 -15.19 -6.51
N THR A 123 -21.28 -15.82 -7.59
CA THR A 123 -22.14 -16.54 -8.53
C THR A 123 -21.73 -18.00 -8.50
N SER A 124 -22.68 -18.89 -8.32
CA SER A 124 -22.43 -20.33 -8.36
C SER A 124 -23.48 -21.04 -9.21
N GLY A 125 -23.07 -22.10 -9.88
CA GLY A 125 -23.99 -23.04 -10.52
C GLY A 125 -24.50 -24.14 -9.57
N ASP A 126 -23.89 -24.31 -8.38
CA ASP A 126 -24.23 -25.32 -7.38
C ASP A 126 -24.26 -24.70 -5.98
N ALA A 127 -25.42 -24.73 -5.35
CA ALA A 127 -25.62 -24.18 -4.01
C ALA A 127 -25.04 -25.08 -2.88
N SER A 128 -24.49 -26.26 -3.19
CA SER A 128 -23.98 -27.19 -2.19
C SER A 128 -22.60 -26.83 -1.64
N ALA A 129 -21.81 -25.99 -2.35
CA ALA A 129 -20.49 -25.53 -1.88
C ALA A 129 -20.16 -24.18 -2.50
N LEU A 130 -20.60 -23.09 -1.84
CA LEU A 130 -20.34 -21.73 -2.27
C LEU A 130 -19.03 -21.21 -1.68
N GLN A 131 -18.28 -20.42 -2.44
CA GLN A 131 -17.15 -19.66 -1.93
C GLN A 131 -17.50 -18.17 -1.88
N MET A 132 -17.29 -17.52 -0.73
CA MET A 132 -17.50 -16.09 -0.52
C MET A 132 -16.25 -15.44 0.03
N CYS A 133 -15.78 -14.41 -0.64
CA CYS A 133 -14.75 -13.52 -0.13
C CYS A 133 -15.39 -12.23 0.40
N PHE A 134 -15.18 -11.93 1.68
CA PHE A 134 -15.74 -10.77 2.37
C PHE A 134 -14.79 -9.60 2.33
N PHE A 135 -15.31 -8.42 1.98
CA PHE A 135 -14.56 -7.18 1.87
C PHE A 135 -15.04 -6.19 2.94
N ASN A 136 -14.11 -5.68 3.71
CA ASN A 136 -14.44 -4.76 4.80
C ASN A 136 -15.07 -3.47 4.28
N VAL A 137 -15.99 -2.93 5.05
CA VAL A 137 -16.63 -1.64 4.83
C VAL A 137 -15.98 -0.56 5.71
N CYS A 138 -15.53 -0.95 6.90
CA CYS A 138 -14.97 -0.06 7.91
C CYS A 138 -13.44 -0.05 7.88
N GLY A 139 -12.87 0.93 8.53
CA GLY A 139 -11.54 1.04 9.08
C GLY A 139 -11.64 1.71 10.44
N GLY A 140 -10.69 2.54 10.87
CA GLY A 140 -10.89 3.29 12.11
C GLY A 140 -9.64 3.71 12.86
N LEU A 141 -9.77 3.75 14.19
CA LEU A 141 -8.73 4.16 15.10
C LEU A 141 -8.33 3.00 16.02
N ARG A 142 -7.04 2.72 16.12
CA ARG A 142 -6.42 1.85 17.11
C ARG A 142 -5.69 2.71 18.15
N PHE A 143 -5.91 2.47 19.43
CA PHE A 143 -5.26 3.26 20.47
C PHE A 143 -4.92 2.45 21.71
N THR A 144 -3.96 2.95 22.51
CA THR A 144 -3.69 2.48 23.87
C THR A 144 -3.97 3.59 24.87
N VAL A 145 -4.28 3.21 26.11
CA VAL A 145 -4.29 4.09 27.28
C VAL A 145 -3.12 3.76 28.19
N ASP A 146 -2.69 4.71 29.02
CA ASP A 146 -1.63 4.52 30.02
C ASP A 146 -2.20 4.60 31.46
N GLU A 147 -3.34 5.29 31.61
CA GLU A 147 -4.02 5.50 32.87
C GLU A 147 -4.97 4.34 33.22
N SER A 148 -4.91 3.83 34.45
CA SER A 148 -5.81 2.77 34.90
C SER A 148 -7.20 3.28 35.29
N GLY A 149 -8.19 2.37 35.26
CA GLY A 149 -9.57 2.65 35.65
C GLY A 149 -10.37 3.46 34.63
N ILE A 150 -9.90 3.60 33.39
CA ILE A 150 -10.72 4.11 32.29
C ILE A 150 -11.71 3.02 31.92
N THR A 151 -13.01 3.35 31.91
CA THR A 151 -14.11 2.40 31.62
C THR A 151 -14.78 2.67 30.29
N LYS A 152 -14.63 3.89 29.76
CA LYS A 152 -15.22 4.30 28.48
C LYS A 152 -14.34 5.33 27.78
N VAL A 153 -14.23 5.20 26.47
CA VAL A 153 -13.62 6.21 25.58
C VAL A 153 -14.65 6.60 24.52
N VAL A 154 -14.78 7.90 24.23
CA VAL A 154 -15.72 8.42 23.24
C VAL A 154 -14.94 9.17 22.17
N ILE A 155 -15.09 8.80 20.90
CA ILE A 155 -14.57 9.56 19.76
C ILE A 155 -15.65 10.49 19.20
N LYS A 156 -15.24 11.73 18.85
CA LYS A 156 -16.09 12.74 18.20
C LYS A 156 -15.32 13.46 17.12
N GLY A 157 -15.95 13.66 15.97
CA GLY A 157 -15.39 14.56 14.94
C GLY A 157 -15.52 16.03 15.37
N ASN A 158 -14.49 16.84 15.12
CA ASN A 158 -14.47 18.24 15.55
C ASN A 158 -15.27 19.17 14.61
N ASN A 159 -15.81 18.65 13.53
CA ASN A 159 -16.65 19.38 12.58
C ASN A 159 -18.08 18.81 12.52
N GLY A 160 -18.45 17.96 13.48
CA GLY A 160 -19.78 17.36 13.58
C GLY A 160 -20.03 16.25 12.58
N GLU A 161 -18.98 15.54 12.20
CA GLU A 161 -19.05 14.39 11.31
C GLU A 161 -19.94 13.29 11.90
N ASP A 162 -20.76 12.66 11.06
CA ASP A 162 -21.53 11.47 11.44
C ASP A 162 -20.60 10.25 11.48
N LEU A 163 -20.57 9.54 12.63
CA LEU A 163 -19.61 8.45 12.87
C LEU A 163 -20.27 7.07 12.92
N ALA A 164 -21.55 6.98 13.23
CA ALA A 164 -22.30 5.75 13.35
C ALA A 164 -23.76 5.96 12.94
N GLY A 165 -24.50 4.88 12.74
CA GLY A 165 -25.91 4.95 12.35
C GLY A 165 -26.29 3.86 11.36
N THR A 166 -27.50 3.97 10.80
CA THR A 166 -27.96 3.05 9.76
C THR A 166 -27.24 3.33 8.45
N LEU A 167 -26.49 2.34 7.95
CA LEU A 167 -25.72 2.42 6.73
C LEU A 167 -26.54 2.01 5.50
N SER A 168 -26.25 2.66 4.38
CA SER A 168 -26.52 2.16 3.04
C SER A 168 -25.18 1.77 2.42
N ILE A 169 -24.99 0.49 2.10
CA ILE A 169 -23.75 -0.04 1.56
C ILE A 169 -23.97 -0.43 0.10
N ASN A 170 -23.33 0.25 -0.81
CA ASN A 170 -23.30 -0.11 -2.22
C ASN A 170 -22.20 -1.14 -2.46
N ALA A 171 -22.58 -2.37 -2.81
CA ALA A 171 -21.71 -3.48 -3.16
C ALA A 171 -21.82 -3.84 -4.65
N SER A 172 -22.00 -2.86 -5.53
CA SER A 172 -21.97 -3.08 -7.00
C SER A 172 -20.62 -3.65 -7.43
N ASP A 173 -19.53 -3.18 -6.83
CA ASP A 173 -18.23 -3.83 -6.78
C ASP A 173 -17.99 -4.28 -5.33
N PRO A 174 -18.15 -5.58 -5.02
CA PRO A 174 -17.96 -6.05 -3.66
C PRO A 174 -16.51 -5.87 -3.16
N LYS A 175 -15.54 -5.77 -4.06
CA LYS A 175 -14.13 -5.52 -3.71
C LYS A 175 -13.88 -4.09 -3.23
N GLN A 176 -14.77 -3.16 -3.59
CA GLN A 176 -14.71 -1.75 -3.19
C GLN A 176 -16.08 -1.27 -2.68
N PRO A 177 -16.59 -1.85 -1.59
CA PRO A 177 -17.88 -1.42 -1.05
C PRO A 177 -17.82 0.04 -0.58
N VAL A 178 -18.87 0.81 -0.91
CA VAL A 178 -19.01 2.19 -0.47
C VAL A 178 -20.21 2.29 0.46
N ALA A 179 -19.98 2.77 1.68
CA ALA A 179 -21.02 2.95 2.68
C ALA A 179 -21.24 4.44 2.98
N THR A 180 -22.51 4.77 3.25
CA THR A 180 -22.92 6.10 3.73
C THR A 180 -23.91 5.94 4.87
N ILE A 181 -23.90 6.85 5.83
CA ILE A 181 -24.91 6.91 6.90
C ILE A 181 -26.19 7.47 6.31
N LYS A 182 -27.27 6.69 6.37
CA LYS A 182 -28.57 6.99 5.79
C LYS A 182 -29.54 7.62 6.79
N SER A 183 -29.52 7.14 8.04
CA SER A 183 -30.40 7.57 9.11
C SER A 183 -29.85 7.21 10.49
N ASN A 184 -30.49 7.72 11.55
CA ASN A 184 -30.08 7.49 12.94
C ASN A 184 -28.60 7.84 13.19
N ALA A 185 -28.15 8.91 12.54
CA ALA A 185 -26.77 9.36 12.61
C ALA A 185 -26.36 9.73 14.05
N SER A 186 -25.16 9.30 14.45
CA SER A 186 -24.50 9.72 15.68
C SER A 186 -23.19 10.41 15.35
N SER A 187 -22.95 11.58 15.90
CA SER A 187 -21.70 12.32 15.78
C SER A 187 -20.64 11.85 16.78
N SER A 188 -20.89 10.77 17.51
CA SER A 188 -19.95 10.13 18.40
C SER A 188 -20.06 8.62 18.38
N VAL A 189 -18.94 7.95 18.69
CA VAL A 189 -18.91 6.52 18.98
C VAL A 189 -18.31 6.33 20.36
N GLU A 190 -18.97 5.52 21.19
CA GLU A 190 -18.51 5.13 22.51
C GLU A 190 -17.90 3.73 22.44
N LEU A 191 -16.73 3.55 23.00
CA LEU A 191 -16.10 2.25 23.24
C LEU A 191 -16.14 1.98 24.75
N VAL A 192 -16.86 0.94 25.17
CA VAL A 192 -17.17 0.65 26.57
C VAL A 192 -16.50 -0.67 26.98
N ALA A 193 -15.72 -0.65 28.06
CA ALA A 193 -15.13 -1.84 28.66
C ALA A 193 -16.08 -2.45 29.70
N ASP A 194 -16.06 -3.77 29.87
CA ASP A 194 -16.84 -4.45 30.90
C ASP A 194 -16.43 -3.98 32.31
N ASP A 195 -15.12 -3.90 32.56
CA ASP A 195 -14.55 -3.35 33.80
C ASP A 195 -13.77 -2.07 33.51
N SER A 196 -12.58 -2.20 32.92
CA SER A 196 -11.72 -1.07 32.53
C SER A 196 -10.76 -1.47 31.42
N PHE A 197 -10.29 -0.47 30.68
CA PHE A 197 -9.20 -0.63 29.72
C PHE A 197 -7.91 -1.01 30.44
N ILE A 198 -7.19 -2.00 29.90
CA ILE A 198 -5.88 -2.42 30.41
C ILE A 198 -4.81 -1.47 29.86
N PRO A 199 -4.03 -0.78 30.72
CA PRO A 199 -2.97 0.10 30.25
C PRO A 199 -1.95 -0.61 29.35
N GLY A 200 -1.63 0.02 28.21
CA GLY A 200 -0.67 -0.50 27.23
C GLY A 200 -1.28 -1.39 26.15
N GLU A 201 -2.44 -1.99 26.38
CA GLU A 201 -3.13 -2.83 25.39
C GLU A 201 -3.86 -2.00 24.34
N PHE A 202 -4.01 -2.55 23.14
CA PHE A 202 -4.69 -1.88 22.05
C PHE A 202 -6.19 -2.12 22.06
N TYR A 203 -6.93 -1.06 21.70
CA TYR A 203 -8.37 -1.06 21.53
C TYR A 203 -8.73 -0.35 20.22
N TYR A 204 -9.90 -0.67 19.64
CA TYR A 204 -10.24 -0.28 18.28
C TYR A 204 -11.61 0.35 18.19
N PHE A 205 -11.71 1.50 17.53
CA PHE A 205 -12.97 2.05 17.03
C PHE A 205 -13.15 1.63 15.58
N SER A 206 -14.25 0.96 15.26
CA SER A 206 -14.69 0.74 13.88
C SER A 206 -15.46 1.95 13.38
N LEU A 207 -14.97 2.58 12.32
CA LEU A 207 -15.52 3.80 11.72
C LEU A 207 -15.61 3.65 10.20
N LEU A 208 -16.50 4.42 9.56
CA LEU A 208 -16.49 4.52 8.10
C LEU A 208 -15.25 5.28 7.60
N PRO A 209 -14.76 4.95 6.39
CA PRO A 209 -13.78 5.77 5.70
C PRO A 209 -14.32 7.19 5.52
N GLN A 210 -13.62 8.18 6.08
CA GLN A 210 -14.00 9.60 5.94
C GLN A 210 -12.87 10.54 6.32
N VAL A 211 -13.03 11.82 5.95
CA VAL A 211 -12.08 12.89 6.25
C VAL A 211 -12.60 13.71 7.42
N PHE A 212 -11.81 13.80 8.48
CA PHE A 212 -12.01 14.70 9.60
C PHE A 212 -11.25 15.99 9.35
N SER A 213 -11.89 16.94 8.70
CA SER A 213 -11.25 18.18 8.22
C SER A 213 -10.70 19.07 9.34
N LYS A 214 -11.28 18.98 10.53
CA LYS A 214 -10.83 19.67 11.76
C LYS A 214 -10.37 18.69 12.83
N GLY A 215 -10.00 17.46 12.42
CA GLY A 215 -9.59 16.41 13.33
C GLY A 215 -10.72 15.87 14.21
N PHE A 216 -10.37 15.22 15.30
CA PHE A 216 -11.31 14.61 16.23
C PHE A 216 -10.84 14.74 17.69
N SER A 217 -11.73 14.40 18.62
CA SER A 217 -11.46 14.38 20.04
C SER A 217 -11.74 13.00 20.62
N LEU A 218 -10.92 12.58 21.59
CA LEU A 218 -11.17 11.43 22.45
C LEU A 218 -11.48 11.92 23.87
N GLU A 219 -12.61 11.49 24.40
CA GLU A 219 -13.01 11.75 25.78
C GLU A 219 -12.88 10.45 26.58
N PHE A 220 -12.12 10.49 27.68
CA PHE A 220 -11.85 9.36 28.56
C PHE A 220 -12.68 9.49 29.83
N TYR A 221 -13.29 8.38 30.28
CA TYR A 221 -14.18 8.35 31.43
C TYR A 221 -13.73 7.27 32.43
N LYS A 222 -13.85 7.60 33.73
CA LYS A 222 -13.78 6.67 34.86
C LYS A 222 -15.17 6.57 35.45
N GLY A 223 -15.86 5.46 35.25
CA GLY A 223 -17.29 5.38 35.50
C GLY A 223 -18.08 6.41 34.68
N SER A 224 -18.94 7.18 35.34
CA SER A 224 -19.72 8.27 34.73
C SER A 224 -18.94 9.59 34.62
N SER A 225 -17.79 9.72 35.23
CA SER A 225 -17.03 10.96 35.29
C SER A 225 -16.05 11.09 34.16
N LYS A 226 -16.11 12.20 33.40
CA LYS A 226 -15.10 12.51 32.38
C LYS A 226 -13.78 12.79 33.08
N TYR A 227 -12.77 11.97 32.77
CA TYR A 227 -11.42 12.09 33.30
C TYR A 227 -10.58 13.08 32.49
N LYS A 228 -10.62 12.95 31.16
CA LYS A 228 -9.78 13.76 30.27
C LYS A 228 -10.41 13.87 28.88
N THR A 229 -10.06 14.92 28.16
CA THR A 229 -10.30 15.04 26.71
C THR A 229 -8.98 15.31 26.03
N THR A 230 -8.73 14.58 24.95
CA THR A 230 -7.58 14.79 24.07
C THR A 230 -8.09 15.11 22.68
N THR A 231 -7.58 16.16 22.05
CA THR A 231 -8.11 16.70 20.80
C THR A 231 -7.00 16.91 19.78
N THR A 232 -7.24 16.52 18.53
CA THR A 232 -6.44 16.96 17.39
C THR A 232 -7.26 17.93 16.54
N GLY A 233 -6.60 19.01 16.06
CA GLY A 233 -7.17 19.93 15.06
C GLY A 233 -6.65 19.65 13.64
N ALA A 234 -5.74 18.68 13.48
CA ALA A 234 -5.20 18.33 12.17
C ALA A 234 -6.23 17.56 11.33
N LEU A 235 -6.19 17.75 10.01
CA LEU A 235 -6.93 16.91 9.08
C LEU A 235 -6.50 15.46 9.24
N VAL A 236 -7.46 14.56 9.45
CA VAL A 236 -7.24 13.12 9.58
C VAL A 236 -8.17 12.40 8.61
N THR A 237 -7.63 11.44 7.86
CA THR A 237 -8.43 10.58 6.96
C THR A 237 -8.40 9.15 7.46
N PHE A 238 -9.57 8.59 7.79
CA PHE A 238 -9.70 7.16 8.01
C PHE A 238 -10.01 6.46 6.70
N LYS A 239 -9.29 5.39 6.42
CA LYS A 239 -9.41 4.59 5.20
C LYS A 239 -10.05 3.23 5.50
N ARG A 240 -10.66 2.64 4.49
CA ARG A 240 -11.18 1.28 4.55
C ARG A 240 -10.06 0.28 4.85
N SER A 241 -10.32 -0.66 5.74
CA SER A 241 -9.38 -1.70 6.18
C SER A 241 -8.08 -1.19 6.84
N VAL A 242 -8.05 0.09 7.25
CA VAL A 242 -6.89 0.70 7.92
C VAL A 242 -7.28 1.22 9.29
N PHE A 243 -6.50 0.87 10.31
CA PHE A 243 -6.61 1.44 11.64
C PHE A 243 -5.43 2.39 11.91
N SER A 244 -5.72 3.68 11.99
CA SER A 244 -4.75 4.69 12.44
C SER A 244 -4.39 4.46 13.91
N THR A 245 -3.11 4.50 14.27
CA THR A 245 -2.64 4.14 15.61
C THR A 245 -2.33 5.35 16.47
N VAL A 246 -2.86 5.38 17.71
CA VAL A 246 -2.54 6.37 18.73
C VAL A 246 -2.14 5.64 20.03
N ARG A 247 -0.87 5.74 20.44
CA ARG A 247 -0.41 5.17 21.71
C ARG A 247 -0.58 6.18 22.84
N LYS A 248 -0.93 5.71 24.07
CA LYS A 248 -1.10 6.53 25.26
C LYS A 248 -2.03 7.73 25.01
N ALA A 249 -3.17 7.47 24.41
CA ALA A 249 -4.10 8.50 23.95
C ALA A 249 -4.63 9.41 25.06
N ASP A 250 -4.57 8.96 26.32
CA ASP A 250 -4.98 9.66 27.53
C ASP A 250 -3.86 10.52 28.16
N GLN A 251 -2.58 10.33 27.80
CA GLN A 251 -1.46 11.00 28.46
C GLN A 251 -0.93 12.22 27.74
N GLN A 252 -1.04 12.28 26.42
CA GLN A 252 -0.47 13.37 25.64
C GLN A 252 -1.58 14.27 25.09
N SER A 253 -1.27 15.56 24.84
CA SER A 253 -2.12 16.28 23.91
C SER A 253 -2.06 15.55 22.59
N MET A 254 -3.19 15.17 22.00
CA MET A 254 -3.23 14.53 20.67
C MET A 254 -2.60 15.39 19.57
N MET A 255 -2.42 16.70 19.80
CA MET A 255 -1.57 17.56 18.99
C MET A 255 -0.15 16.99 18.87
N ASP A 256 0.33 16.23 19.84
CA ASP A 256 1.65 15.61 19.79
C ASP A 256 1.67 14.22 19.15
N LEU A 257 0.52 13.52 19.09
CA LEU A 257 0.41 12.18 18.52
C LEU A 257 -0.12 12.17 17.08
N ILE A 258 -0.96 13.15 16.72
CA ILE A 258 -1.52 13.31 15.37
C ILE A 258 -0.88 14.50 14.62
N LYS A 259 -0.06 15.31 15.24
CA LYS A 259 1.07 15.96 14.54
C LYS A 259 2.04 14.94 13.97
N GLY A 260 1.79 13.68 14.20
CA GLY A 260 2.51 12.54 13.73
C GLY A 260 1.99 11.90 12.47
N GLY A 261 0.96 12.37 11.82
CA GLY A 261 0.58 11.86 10.51
C GLY A 261 0.22 10.37 10.45
N ILE A 262 -0.16 9.94 9.27
CA ILE A 262 -0.40 8.54 8.94
C ILE A 262 0.95 7.81 8.98
N ASP A 263 1.05 6.75 9.78
CA ASP A 263 2.26 5.92 9.81
C ASP A 263 2.34 5.07 8.52
N LEU A 264 3.31 5.38 7.69
CA LEU A 264 3.54 4.70 6.42
C LEU A 264 4.23 3.33 6.59
N SER A 265 4.69 3.02 7.79
CA SER A 265 5.36 1.75 8.11
C SER A 265 4.42 0.68 8.68
N VAL A 266 3.12 0.92 8.70
CA VAL A 266 2.12 -0.03 9.23
C VAL A 266 2.21 -1.39 8.53
N ASP A 267 2.47 -1.38 7.23
CA ASP A 267 2.65 -2.57 6.41
C ASP A 267 4.12 -3.04 6.33
N GLY A 268 5.01 -2.45 7.10
CA GLY A 268 6.43 -2.71 7.12
C GLY A 268 7.27 -1.49 6.75
N THR A 269 8.52 -1.48 7.21
CA THR A 269 9.49 -0.44 6.85
C THR A 269 9.99 -0.63 5.42
N ALA A 270 10.26 0.45 4.69
CA ALA A 270 10.70 0.38 3.30
C ALA A 270 11.64 1.54 2.95
N ASN A 271 12.26 1.49 1.78
CA ASN A 271 13.00 2.62 1.21
C ASN A 271 12.11 3.51 0.32
N CYS A 272 10.91 3.05 -0.02
CA CYS A 272 9.91 3.82 -0.73
C CYS A 272 8.58 3.77 0.01
N TYR A 273 7.95 4.92 0.19
CA TYR A 273 6.62 5.07 0.76
C TYR A 273 5.68 5.75 -0.24
N ILE A 274 4.50 5.16 -0.45
CA ILE A 274 3.48 5.70 -1.34
C ILE A 274 2.54 6.60 -0.55
N VAL A 275 2.25 7.78 -1.11
CA VAL A 275 1.30 8.74 -0.58
C VAL A 275 0.22 9.00 -1.63
N SER A 276 -1.02 8.63 -1.33
CA SER A 276 -2.15 8.69 -2.26
C SER A 276 -3.16 9.79 -1.95
N GLU A 277 -3.05 10.44 -0.81
CA GLU A 277 -3.96 11.50 -0.34
C GLU A 277 -3.17 12.67 0.25
N PRO A 278 -3.73 13.91 0.29
CA PRO A 278 -3.12 14.97 1.06
C PRO A 278 -3.17 14.65 2.55
N GLY A 279 -2.10 15.03 3.28
CA GLY A 279 -2.07 14.75 4.73
C GLY A 279 -0.73 14.97 5.38
N GLN A 280 -0.68 14.58 6.65
CA GLN A 280 0.54 14.46 7.43
C GLN A 280 0.90 12.99 7.56
N TYR A 281 2.17 12.67 7.42
CA TYR A 281 2.70 11.32 7.36
C TYR A 281 3.91 11.18 8.27
N MET A 282 4.16 9.95 8.73
CA MET A 282 5.36 9.60 9.46
C MET A 282 5.86 8.22 9.08
N PHE A 283 7.14 7.98 9.34
CA PHE A 283 7.77 6.66 9.28
C PHE A 283 8.97 6.60 10.23
N PRO A 284 9.31 5.42 10.78
CA PRO A 284 10.45 5.28 11.67
C PRO A 284 11.77 5.50 10.92
N MET A 285 12.72 6.16 11.55
CA MET A 285 14.06 6.40 10.98
C MET A 285 14.93 5.15 11.16
N VAL A 286 14.57 4.11 10.40
CA VAL A 286 15.29 2.83 10.33
C VAL A 286 15.70 2.55 8.89
N LYS A 287 16.68 1.68 8.71
CA LYS A 287 17.05 1.18 7.37
C LYS A 287 15.85 0.46 6.78
N GLY A 288 15.57 0.67 5.51
CA GLY A 288 14.43 0.07 4.84
C GLY A 288 14.39 -1.46 5.04
N ASN A 289 13.19 -2.02 5.06
CA ASN A 289 12.94 -3.46 5.22
C ASN A 289 13.57 -4.06 6.51
N SER A 290 13.76 -3.25 7.55
CA SER A 290 14.33 -3.69 8.83
C SER A 290 13.88 -2.80 9.99
N SER A 291 14.19 -3.23 11.22
CA SER A 291 14.06 -2.43 12.43
C SER A 291 15.37 -1.73 12.85
N THR A 292 16.43 -1.85 12.04
CA THR A 292 17.75 -1.31 12.37
C THR A 292 17.76 0.21 12.27
N SER A 293 18.06 0.89 13.38
CA SER A 293 18.18 2.36 13.41
C SER A 293 19.23 2.84 12.41
N VAL A 294 18.97 4.00 11.79
CA VAL A 294 19.95 4.67 10.91
C VAL A 294 21.07 5.37 11.70
N GLY A 295 20.97 5.43 13.02
CA GLY A 295 21.90 6.11 13.92
C GLY A 295 21.25 7.33 14.60
N THR A 296 22.10 8.18 15.20
CA THR A 296 21.63 9.40 15.89
C THR A 296 21.32 10.48 14.85
N VAL A 297 20.03 10.73 14.64
CA VAL A 297 19.53 11.72 13.70
C VAL A 297 19.40 13.09 14.39
N SER A 298 19.97 14.11 13.77
CA SER A 298 19.88 15.50 14.25
C SER A 298 18.92 16.35 13.42
N ASN A 299 18.72 15.98 12.14
CA ASN A 299 17.83 16.70 11.23
C ASN A 299 17.30 15.78 10.13
N VAL A 300 16.14 16.13 9.56
CA VAL A 300 15.61 15.56 8.31
C VAL A 300 15.37 16.68 7.31
N SER A 301 15.63 16.41 6.03
CA SER A 301 15.40 17.38 4.96
C SER A 301 14.91 16.71 3.69
N VAL A 302 14.25 17.46 2.83
CA VAL A 302 13.93 17.05 1.46
C VAL A 302 15.14 17.38 0.58
N LEU A 303 15.74 16.34 -0.01
CA LEU A 303 16.90 16.52 -0.89
C LEU A 303 16.48 17.00 -2.27
N TRP A 304 15.37 16.50 -2.78
CA TRP A 304 14.80 16.91 -4.07
C TRP A 304 13.32 16.53 -4.17
N GLU A 305 12.62 17.23 -5.05
CA GLU A 305 11.24 16.98 -5.46
C GLU A 305 11.11 17.13 -6.98
N THR A 306 10.17 16.39 -7.57
CA THR A 306 9.81 16.49 -8.98
C THR A 306 8.35 16.06 -9.20
N ASN A 307 7.73 16.61 -10.26
CA ASN A 307 6.46 16.12 -10.80
C ASN A 307 6.66 15.33 -12.11
N ASN A 308 7.86 14.82 -12.34
CA ASN A 308 8.28 14.09 -13.53
C ASN A 308 8.14 14.88 -14.85
N THR A 309 8.30 16.19 -14.81
CA THR A 309 8.33 17.04 -16.01
C THR A 309 9.69 17.73 -16.19
N SER A 310 9.92 18.37 -17.33
CA SER A 310 11.12 19.18 -17.59
C SER A 310 11.10 20.52 -16.87
N THR A 311 9.99 20.89 -16.25
CA THR A 311 9.85 22.13 -15.49
C THR A 311 10.08 21.87 -14.01
N LYS A 312 11.04 22.58 -13.42
CA LYS A 312 11.31 22.51 -11.99
C LYS A 312 10.10 22.97 -11.19
N VAL A 313 9.63 22.12 -10.26
CA VAL A 313 8.59 22.51 -9.30
C VAL A 313 9.13 23.48 -8.25
N ALA A 314 8.26 24.24 -7.61
CA ALA A 314 8.66 25.00 -6.43
C ALA A 314 8.97 24.04 -5.26
N THR A 315 9.93 24.39 -4.43
CA THR A 315 10.20 23.66 -3.18
C THR A 315 8.93 23.61 -2.31
N GLY A 316 8.62 22.48 -1.74
CA GLY A 316 7.39 22.26 -0.98
C GLY A 316 6.17 21.86 -1.82
N SER A 317 6.36 21.60 -3.12
CA SER A 317 5.26 21.22 -4.03
C SER A 317 4.76 19.78 -3.81
N ILE A 318 5.63 18.88 -3.38
CA ILE A 318 5.30 17.49 -3.07
C ILE A 318 5.30 17.30 -1.54
N ILE A 319 6.32 17.81 -0.85
CA ILE A 319 6.50 17.75 0.60
C ILE A 319 6.52 19.16 1.16
N SER A 320 5.44 19.60 1.76
CA SER A 320 5.30 20.98 2.25
C SER A 320 6.10 21.24 3.54
N SER A 321 6.36 20.21 4.35
CA SER A 321 7.17 20.31 5.56
C SER A 321 7.77 18.96 5.95
N VAL A 322 8.91 18.98 6.66
CA VAL A 322 9.52 17.81 7.30
C VAL A 322 9.98 18.17 8.72
N SER A 323 9.94 17.20 9.64
CA SER A 323 10.38 17.36 11.02
C SER A 323 10.74 16.02 11.66
N ILE A 324 11.35 16.07 12.84
CA ILE A 324 11.69 14.89 13.65
C ILE A 324 10.88 14.92 14.95
N LYS A 325 10.41 13.75 15.40
CA LYS A 325 9.94 13.55 16.74
C LYS A 325 10.30 12.14 17.21
N GLY A 326 11.10 12.03 18.26
CA GLY A 326 11.65 10.75 18.68
C GLY A 326 12.42 10.08 17.55
N ASN A 327 12.11 8.81 17.28
CA ASN A 327 12.76 8.03 16.21
C ASN A 327 12.00 8.07 14.87
N TYR A 328 11.07 9.03 14.69
CA TYR A 328 10.26 9.14 13.48
C TYR A 328 10.59 10.41 12.70
N ALA A 329 10.63 10.27 11.40
CA ALA A 329 10.55 11.38 10.45
C ALA A 329 9.07 11.66 10.16
N TYR A 330 8.70 12.94 10.20
CA TYR A 330 7.36 13.44 9.90
C TYR A 330 7.41 14.33 8.70
N PHE A 331 6.40 14.25 7.85
CA PHE A 331 6.26 15.18 6.75
C PHE A 331 4.80 15.45 6.43
N SER A 332 4.55 16.58 5.77
CA SER A 332 3.23 16.94 5.24
C SER A 332 3.29 17.10 3.74
N THR A 333 2.21 16.75 3.07
CA THR A 333 1.96 17.15 1.69
C THR A 333 1.16 18.46 1.67
N PRO A 334 1.10 19.19 0.54
CA PRO A 334 0.11 20.26 0.36
C PRO A 334 -1.32 19.72 0.47
N ASP A 335 -2.27 20.59 0.86
CA ASP A 335 -3.71 20.26 0.97
C ASP A 335 -4.31 19.76 -0.36
N ASN A 336 -3.73 20.15 -1.48
CA ASN A 336 -3.99 19.58 -2.79
C ASN A 336 -2.78 18.75 -3.19
N LEU A 337 -2.85 17.44 -2.98
CA LEU A 337 -1.76 16.52 -3.32
C LEU A 337 -1.42 16.64 -4.81
N LYS A 338 -0.17 16.94 -5.09
CA LYS A 338 0.38 16.90 -6.45
C LYS A 338 1.11 15.57 -6.65
N ASN A 339 0.83 14.94 -7.78
CA ASN A 339 1.58 13.75 -8.17
C ASN A 339 3.04 14.11 -8.43
N GLY A 340 3.94 13.28 -7.90
CA GLY A 340 5.37 13.49 -8.01
C GLY A 340 6.19 12.56 -7.15
N ASN A 341 7.47 12.86 -7.06
CA ASN A 341 8.42 12.09 -6.27
C ASN A 341 9.30 13.05 -5.45
N ALA A 342 9.71 12.61 -4.28
CA ALA A 342 10.61 13.34 -3.41
C ALA A 342 11.57 12.38 -2.69
N LEU A 343 12.73 12.88 -2.27
CA LEU A 343 13.67 12.13 -1.44
C LEU A 343 13.84 12.85 -0.11
N ILE A 344 13.44 12.21 1.00
CA ILE A 344 13.70 12.67 2.36
C ILE A 344 14.98 11.99 2.86
N ALA A 345 15.85 12.74 3.53
CA ALA A 345 17.05 12.21 4.15
C ALA A 345 17.15 12.58 5.63
N ALA A 346 17.68 11.63 6.43
CA ALA A 346 18.09 11.85 7.80
C ALA A 346 19.58 12.21 7.87
N HIS A 347 19.93 13.19 8.69
CA HIS A 347 21.29 13.70 8.83
C HIS A 347 21.77 13.59 10.27
N ASP A 348 23.07 13.37 10.44
CA ASP A 348 23.75 13.52 11.73
C ASP A 348 23.98 15.00 12.11
N ALA A 349 24.61 15.25 13.25
CA ALA A 349 24.91 16.60 13.72
C ALA A 349 25.91 17.36 12.82
N ASN A 350 26.64 16.68 11.95
CA ASN A 350 27.59 17.26 11.00
C ASN A 350 26.98 17.48 9.62
N GLY A 351 25.69 17.14 9.44
CA GLY A 351 24.99 17.23 8.17
C GLY A 351 25.24 16.04 7.21
N LYS A 352 25.96 15.01 7.64
CA LYS A 352 26.14 13.79 6.84
C LYS A 352 24.82 13.04 6.76
N VAL A 353 24.44 12.59 5.55
CA VAL A 353 23.26 11.73 5.36
C VAL A 353 23.53 10.36 5.98
N LEU A 354 22.65 9.93 6.85
CA LEU A 354 22.65 8.61 7.49
C LEU A 354 21.80 7.61 6.73
N TRP A 355 20.69 8.06 6.14
CA TRP A 355 19.78 7.29 5.29
C TRP A 355 18.85 8.22 4.52
N SER A 356 18.19 7.71 3.48
CA SER A 356 17.20 8.42 2.67
C SER A 356 16.05 7.50 2.29
N TRP A 357 14.87 8.10 2.09
CA TRP A 357 13.64 7.41 1.71
C TRP A 357 12.97 8.13 0.57
N HIS A 358 12.56 7.38 -0.43
CA HIS A 358 11.77 7.85 -1.55
C HIS A 358 10.30 8.01 -1.14
N ILE A 359 9.74 9.19 -1.34
CA ILE A 359 8.31 9.46 -1.18
C ILE A 359 7.69 9.54 -2.57
N TRP A 360 6.79 8.63 -2.85
CA TRP A 360 6.09 8.53 -4.13
C TRP A 360 4.65 9.03 -3.94
N ALA A 361 4.41 10.31 -4.28
CA ALA A 361 3.10 10.93 -4.22
C ALA A 361 2.33 10.66 -5.51
N CYS A 362 1.26 9.90 -5.42
CA CYS A 362 0.42 9.55 -6.56
C CYS A 362 -1.04 9.43 -6.10
N SER A 363 -1.83 10.47 -6.38
CA SER A 363 -3.21 10.61 -5.90
C SER A 363 -4.08 9.41 -6.28
N GLY A 364 -4.75 8.85 -5.27
CA GLY A 364 -5.64 7.69 -5.44
C GLY A 364 -4.93 6.38 -5.79
N TYR A 365 -3.58 6.34 -5.82
CA TYR A 365 -2.84 5.13 -6.16
C TYR A 365 -2.75 4.16 -4.99
N ASP A 366 -3.22 2.96 -5.23
CA ASP A 366 -3.06 1.79 -4.37
C ASP A 366 -2.47 0.64 -5.20
N PRO A 367 -1.21 0.24 -4.98
CA PRO A 367 -0.56 -0.81 -5.76
C PRO A 367 -1.20 -2.20 -5.57
N GLN A 368 -1.93 -2.43 -4.48
CA GLN A 368 -2.66 -3.68 -4.29
C GLN A 368 -3.93 -3.71 -5.16
N ALA A 369 -4.71 -2.62 -5.13
CA ALA A 369 -5.95 -2.50 -5.90
C ALA A 369 -5.72 -2.53 -7.42
N THR A 370 -4.58 -2.01 -7.89
CA THR A 370 -4.24 -1.97 -9.33
C THR A 370 -3.27 -3.08 -9.75
N SER A 371 -2.97 -4.02 -8.85
CA SER A 371 -2.01 -5.08 -9.11
C SER A 371 -2.40 -5.97 -10.29
N GLN A 372 -1.39 -6.49 -10.98
CA GLN A 372 -1.55 -7.25 -12.22
C GLN A 372 -0.91 -8.63 -12.10
N ARG A 373 -1.52 -9.61 -12.76
CA ARG A 373 -0.94 -10.94 -12.92
C ARG A 373 -0.77 -11.24 -14.40
N TYR A 374 0.42 -11.66 -14.81
CA TYR A 374 0.70 -11.99 -16.21
C TYR A 374 0.18 -13.38 -16.55
N LYS A 375 -0.20 -13.56 -17.80
CA LYS A 375 -0.67 -14.85 -18.29
C LYS A 375 0.44 -15.90 -18.14
N SER A 376 0.09 -17.07 -17.63
CA SER A 376 1.00 -18.18 -17.32
C SER A 376 2.02 -17.91 -16.19
N LYS A 377 1.82 -16.85 -15.41
CA LYS A 377 2.65 -16.53 -14.23
C LYS A 377 1.79 -16.44 -12.98
N THR A 378 2.41 -16.72 -11.83
CA THR A 378 1.76 -16.70 -10.51
C THR A 378 2.00 -15.39 -9.77
N GLU A 379 3.07 -14.70 -10.10
CA GLU A 379 3.50 -13.47 -9.44
C GLU A 379 2.49 -12.34 -9.66
N VAL A 380 2.37 -11.50 -8.64
CA VAL A 380 1.55 -10.29 -8.65
C VAL A 380 2.46 -9.07 -8.80
N TRP A 381 2.12 -8.18 -9.71
CA TRP A 381 2.94 -7.07 -10.13
C TRP A 381 2.29 -5.73 -9.84
N MET A 382 3.10 -4.72 -9.56
CA MET A 382 2.63 -3.34 -9.70
C MET A 382 2.27 -3.06 -11.16
N ASP A 383 1.23 -2.25 -11.38
CA ASP A 383 0.76 -1.85 -12.72
C ASP A 383 1.72 -0.89 -13.45
N ARG A 384 2.68 -0.29 -12.71
CA ARG A 384 3.58 0.76 -13.20
C ARG A 384 4.99 0.64 -12.63
N ASN A 385 5.95 1.36 -13.24
CA ASN A 385 7.32 1.45 -12.78
C ASN A 385 7.41 2.22 -11.46
N LEU A 386 8.41 1.91 -10.65
CA LEU A 386 8.69 2.60 -9.40
C LEU A 386 8.91 4.11 -9.66
N GLY A 387 8.12 4.95 -9.01
CA GLY A 387 8.09 6.40 -9.21
C GLY A 387 7.30 6.91 -10.43
N ALA A 388 6.62 6.04 -11.19
CA ALA A 388 5.75 6.45 -12.28
C ALA A 388 4.42 7.02 -11.77
N LEU A 389 3.93 8.07 -12.42
CA LEU A 389 2.70 8.77 -12.01
C LEU A 389 1.45 8.29 -12.78
N SER A 390 1.63 7.43 -13.79
CA SER A 390 0.56 6.77 -14.54
C SER A 390 0.99 5.36 -14.96
N ALA A 391 0.03 4.47 -15.14
CA ALA A 391 0.19 3.16 -15.78
C ALA A 391 -0.24 3.19 -17.27
N ASP A 392 -0.78 4.30 -17.75
CA ASP A 392 -1.42 4.39 -19.06
C ASP A 392 -0.40 4.27 -20.18
N ARG A 393 -0.73 3.43 -21.17
CA ARG A 393 0.07 3.22 -22.37
C ARG A 393 0.24 4.53 -23.14
N GLY A 394 1.50 4.90 -23.41
CA GLY A 394 1.85 6.12 -24.13
C GLY A 394 1.74 7.41 -23.32
N SER A 395 1.45 7.34 -22.03
CA SER A 395 1.49 8.51 -21.14
C SER A 395 2.94 8.96 -20.89
N ASP A 396 3.19 10.27 -20.90
CA ASP A 396 4.47 10.85 -20.52
C ASP A 396 4.83 10.60 -19.03
N PHE A 397 3.86 10.20 -18.20
CA PHE A 397 4.03 9.94 -16.78
C PHE A 397 4.25 8.45 -16.43
N CYS A 398 4.36 7.56 -17.43
CA CYS A 398 4.52 6.13 -17.18
C CYS A 398 5.98 5.67 -16.99
N TYR A 399 6.97 6.55 -17.18
CA TYR A 399 8.39 6.16 -17.19
C TYR A 399 8.94 5.78 -15.82
N GLY A 400 8.61 6.54 -14.76
CA GLY A 400 9.15 6.34 -13.42
C GLY A 400 10.59 6.82 -13.27
N LEU A 401 11.28 6.26 -12.27
CA LEU A 401 12.65 6.62 -11.91
C LEU A 401 13.62 5.49 -12.25
N LEU A 402 14.91 5.79 -12.25
CA LEU A 402 15.99 4.88 -12.62
C LEU A 402 16.88 4.58 -11.40
N TYR A 403 17.44 3.38 -11.34
CA TYR A 403 18.24 2.89 -10.22
C TYR A 403 19.54 2.28 -10.69
N GLN A 404 20.67 2.56 -10.03
CA GLN A 404 21.88 1.73 -10.17
C GLN A 404 21.64 0.42 -9.42
N TRP A 405 22.04 -0.70 -10.01
CA TRP A 405 21.75 -2.02 -9.43
C TRP A 405 22.29 -2.15 -8.00
N GLY A 406 21.47 -2.59 -7.09
CA GLY A 406 21.84 -2.75 -5.67
C GLY A 406 21.68 -1.48 -4.82
N ARG A 407 21.32 -0.33 -5.40
CA ARG A 407 21.08 0.92 -4.67
C ARG A 407 19.61 1.17 -4.41
N LYS A 408 19.31 1.69 -3.23
CA LYS A 408 17.94 2.02 -2.79
C LYS A 408 17.43 3.37 -3.30
N ASP A 409 18.33 4.27 -3.73
CA ASP A 409 17.99 5.65 -4.07
C ASP A 409 17.80 5.83 -5.57
N PRO A 410 16.72 6.56 -5.97
CA PRO A 410 16.39 6.77 -7.37
C PRO A 410 17.16 7.94 -8.01
N PHE A 411 17.32 7.83 -9.33
CA PHE A 411 17.79 8.88 -10.23
C PHE A 411 16.70 9.23 -11.23
N VAL A 412 16.72 10.48 -11.71
CA VAL A 412 15.76 10.94 -12.71
C VAL A 412 16.17 10.51 -14.12
N GLY A 413 15.18 10.16 -14.93
CA GLY A 413 15.34 9.80 -16.33
C GLY A 413 14.79 10.90 -17.27
N PHE A 414 14.11 10.45 -18.34
CA PHE A 414 13.47 11.32 -19.32
C PHE A 414 12.04 11.69 -18.94
N VAL A 415 11.56 12.86 -19.40
CA VAL A 415 10.19 13.35 -19.09
C VAL A 415 9.13 12.72 -19.97
N SER A 416 9.42 12.38 -21.23
CA SER A 416 8.40 11.89 -22.14
C SER A 416 8.98 11.18 -23.36
N ALA A 417 8.09 10.53 -24.08
CA ALA A 417 8.36 9.93 -25.39
C ALA A 417 8.78 10.96 -26.44
N ALA A 418 8.25 12.15 -26.42
CA ALA A 418 8.48 13.16 -27.43
C ALA A 418 9.71 14.05 -27.17
N SER A 419 10.37 13.92 -26.00
CA SER A 419 11.44 14.79 -25.59
C SER A 419 12.61 14.04 -24.95
N ASN A 420 13.83 14.34 -25.39
CA ASN A 420 15.05 13.90 -24.70
C ASN A 420 15.39 14.77 -23.48
N ALA A 421 14.48 15.61 -23.02
CA ALA A 421 14.69 16.41 -21.83
C ALA A 421 14.70 15.53 -20.57
N ALA A 422 15.64 15.79 -19.68
CA ALA A 422 15.67 15.15 -18.37
C ALA A 422 14.55 15.70 -17.47
N ILE A 423 14.06 14.87 -16.57
CA ILE A 423 13.16 15.29 -15.49
C ILE A 423 13.86 16.35 -14.63
N ALA A 424 13.19 17.47 -14.39
CA ALA A 424 13.70 18.54 -13.54
C ALA A 424 13.38 18.28 -12.07
N THR A 425 14.33 18.62 -11.18
CA THR A 425 14.21 18.48 -9.74
C THR A 425 14.54 19.75 -8.99
N THR A 426 14.04 19.89 -7.76
CA THR A 426 14.40 21.02 -6.88
C THR A 426 15.84 20.93 -6.38
N GLY A 427 16.35 19.71 -6.19
CA GLY A 427 17.73 19.43 -5.79
C GLY A 427 18.67 19.23 -6.97
N THR A 428 19.93 18.94 -6.68
CA THR A 428 20.98 18.72 -7.67
C THR A 428 21.45 17.28 -7.62
N PHE A 429 21.55 16.66 -8.78
CA PHE A 429 22.25 15.40 -8.96
C PHE A 429 23.68 15.67 -9.42
N SER A 430 24.59 14.84 -8.97
CA SER A 430 26.01 14.89 -9.31
C SER A 430 26.50 13.53 -9.80
N THR A 431 27.70 13.51 -10.34
CA THR A 431 28.43 12.28 -10.67
C THR A 431 29.73 12.20 -9.89
N ALA A 432 30.15 11.01 -9.56
CA ALA A 432 31.48 10.72 -9.01
C ALA A 432 32.10 9.55 -9.77
N GLU A 433 33.38 9.64 -10.08
CA GLU A 433 34.06 8.55 -10.78
C GLU A 433 34.35 7.39 -9.80
N TYR A 434 34.21 6.18 -10.29
CA TYR A 434 34.53 4.94 -9.59
C TYR A 434 35.95 4.99 -9.02
N ALA A 435 36.06 4.82 -7.71
CA ALA A 435 37.30 4.78 -6.93
C ALA A 435 37.08 4.03 -5.62
N GLU A 436 38.12 3.64 -4.93
CA GLU A 436 38.07 2.87 -3.69
C GLU A 436 37.17 3.53 -2.61
N ASN A 437 37.26 4.83 -2.45
CA ASN A 437 36.50 5.60 -1.47
C ASN A 437 35.13 6.06 -1.97
N VAL A 438 34.82 5.90 -3.25
CA VAL A 438 33.56 6.31 -3.89
C VAL A 438 32.68 5.07 -4.12
N GLY A 439 33.24 3.98 -4.59
CA GLY A 439 32.51 2.75 -4.91
C GLY A 439 32.10 1.92 -3.68
N THR A 440 31.66 2.54 -2.61
CA THR A 440 31.24 1.85 -1.37
C THR A 440 29.77 2.07 -1.07
N VAL A 441 29.14 1.11 -0.42
CA VAL A 441 27.75 1.24 0.05
C VAL A 441 27.60 2.46 0.97
N ASP A 442 28.56 2.67 1.89
CA ASP A 442 28.54 3.83 2.79
C ASP A 442 28.62 5.15 2.06
N PHE A 443 29.40 5.23 0.96
CA PHE A 443 29.42 6.43 0.13
C PHE A 443 28.07 6.66 -0.54
N THR A 444 27.41 5.62 -1.07
CA THR A 444 26.10 5.76 -1.71
C THR A 444 25.02 6.18 -0.73
N ILE A 445 25.06 5.69 0.51
CA ILE A 445 24.15 6.12 1.59
C ILE A 445 24.39 7.59 1.94
N ALA A 446 25.64 8.01 2.10
CA ALA A 446 26.00 9.40 2.43
C ALA A 446 25.75 10.38 1.27
N ASN A 447 25.68 9.88 0.03
CA ASN A 447 25.54 10.68 -1.19
C ASN A 447 24.44 10.11 -2.11
N PRO A 448 23.17 10.10 -1.68
CA PRO A 448 22.08 9.43 -2.39
C PRO A 448 21.77 10.05 -3.77
N THR A 449 22.14 11.30 -4.00
CA THR A 449 21.95 12.01 -5.28
C THR A 449 23.20 11.98 -6.19
N THR A 450 24.25 11.24 -5.80
CA THR A 450 25.46 11.11 -6.61
C THR A 450 25.44 9.80 -7.39
N PHE A 451 25.44 9.88 -8.71
CA PHE A 451 25.58 8.74 -9.60
C PHE A 451 27.06 8.35 -9.73
N ILE A 452 27.40 7.07 -9.49
CA ILE A 452 28.78 6.60 -9.61
C ILE A 452 29.03 6.17 -11.03
N THR A 453 29.90 6.90 -11.72
CA THR A 453 30.30 6.59 -13.10
C THR A 453 31.42 5.56 -13.11
N SER A 454 31.32 4.58 -14.02
CA SER A 454 32.34 3.54 -14.20
C SER A 454 32.49 3.17 -15.69
N PRO A 455 33.05 4.08 -16.51
CA PRO A 455 33.14 3.88 -17.96
C PRO A 455 34.14 2.78 -18.34
N ASN A 456 35.09 2.49 -17.47
CA ASN A 456 36.11 1.47 -17.67
C ASN A 456 35.71 0.16 -16.97
N THR A 457 36.49 -0.91 -17.20
CA THR A 457 36.34 -2.15 -16.43
C THR A 457 36.61 -1.89 -14.95
N PRO A 458 35.74 -2.34 -14.01
CA PRO A 458 34.75 -3.44 -14.14
C PRO A 458 33.34 -3.02 -14.63
N LYS A 459 33.06 -1.74 -14.87
CA LYS A 459 31.72 -1.20 -15.19
C LYS A 459 30.67 -1.53 -14.11
N ASP A 460 31.15 -1.63 -12.88
CA ASP A 460 30.35 -1.74 -11.67
C ASP A 460 30.59 -0.49 -10.83
N TRP A 461 29.58 0.00 -10.14
CA TRP A 461 29.76 1.12 -9.24
C TRP A 461 30.41 0.70 -7.91
N HIS A 462 30.28 -0.59 -7.52
CA HIS A 462 30.84 -1.14 -6.28
C HIS A 462 32.32 -1.49 -6.43
N PHE A 463 33.17 -0.94 -5.56
CA PHE A 463 34.62 -1.15 -5.58
C PHE A 463 35.03 -2.47 -4.90
N GLY A 464 36.09 -3.08 -5.38
CA GLY A 464 36.72 -4.26 -4.74
C GLY A 464 35.99 -5.58 -4.98
N GLY A 465 34.97 -5.58 -5.79
CA GLY A 465 34.25 -6.79 -6.13
C GLY A 465 32.74 -6.59 -6.08
N ARG A 466 32.05 -7.44 -6.75
CA ARG A 466 30.62 -7.37 -6.97
C ARG A 466 29.89 -7.83 -5.71
N ASP A 467 29.22 -6.95 -5.04
CA ASP A 467 28.33 -7.35 -3.94
C ASP A 467 27.00 -7.84 -4.52
N ASN A 468 26.86 -9.16 -4.60
CA ASN A 468 25.63 -9.80 -5.08
C ASN A 468 24.53 -9.86 -4.03
N THR A 469 24.79 -9.41 -2.79
CA THR A 469 23.86 -9.48 -1.67
C THR A 469 22.99 -8.22 -1.52
N LEU A 470 23.29 -7.16 -2.30
CA LEU A 470 22.55 -5.90 -2.21
C LEU A 470 21.09 -6.06 -2.64
N TRP A 471 20.83 -6.76 -3.74
CA TRP A 471 19.50 -7.16 -4.18
C TRP A 471 19.46 -8.67 -4.39
N VAL A 472 18.66 -9.35 -3.62
CA VAL A 472 18.40 -10.79 -3.74
C VAL A 472 16.89 -11.03 -3.68
N GLU A 473 16.46 -12.27 -3.85
CA GLU A 473 15.05 -12.63 -3.85
C GLU A 473 14.38 -12.31 -2.50
N ASP A 474 15.06 -12.63 -1.40
CA ASP A 474 14.66 -12.18 -0.07
C ASP A 474 14.97 -10.68 0.07
N LYS A 475 13.96 -9.88 0.28
CA LYS A 475 14.06 -8.42 0.28
C LYS A 475 15.10 -7.91 1.28
N THR A 476 16.11 -7.21 0.78
CA THR A 476 17.18 -6.63 1.59
C THR A 476 16.87 -5.21 2.06
N ILE A 477 17.70 -4.68 2.95
CA ILE A 477 17.63 -3.27 3.37
C ILE A 477 17.90 -2.28 2.22
N TYR A 478 18.43 -2.74 1.08
CA TYR A 478 18.72 -1.91 -0.10
C TYR A 478 17.68 -2.04 -1.21
N ASP A 479 16.68 -2.90 -1.05
CA ASP A 479 15.59 -3.02 -2.02
C ASP A 479 14.78 -1.71 -2.05
N PRO A 480 14.58 -1.07 -3.22
CA PRO A 480 13.91 0.21 -3.33
C PRO A 480 12.37 0.12 -3.34
N CYS A 481 11.79 -1.08 -3.40
CA CYS A 481 10.34 -1.26 -3.51
C CYS A 481 9.63 -0.93 -2.18
N PRO A 482 8.36 -0.51 -2.22
CA PRO A 482 7.53 -0.34 -1.03
C PRO A 482 7.36 -1.64 -0.22
N ALA A 483 6.87 -1.53 1.00
CA ALA A 483 6.55 -2.68 1.84
C ALA A 483 5.56 -3.63 1.14
N GLY A 484 5.74 -4.95 1.27
CA GLY A 484 4.97 -5.99 0.59
C GLY A 484 5.31 -6.17 -0.91
N TRP A 485 6.32 -5.42 -1.41
CA TRP A 485 6.80 -5.49 -2.79
C TRP A 485 8.32 -5.57 -2.83
N ARG A 486 8.89 -6.27 -3.80
CA ARG A 486 10.32 -6.48 -3.95
C ARG A 486 10.79 -6.38 -5.40
N ILE A 487 12.09 -6.30 -5.60
CA ILE A 487 12.72 -6.46 -6.93
C ILE A 487 12.42 -7.87 -7.45
N PRO A 488 12.02 -8.01 -8.74
CA PRO A 488 11.71 -9.32 -9.31
C PRO A 488 12.95 -10.18 -9.54
N MET A 489 12.78 -11.51 -9.50
CA MET A 489 13.77 -12.49 -9.95
C MET A 489 13.66 -12.65 -11.47
N GLY A 490 14.69 -12.28 -12.22
CA GLY A 490 14.76 -12.45 -13.67
C GLY A 490 15.68 -13.59 -14.10
N GLY A 491 16.00 -13.63 -15.40
CA GLY A 491 16.82 -14.67 -15.98
C GLY A 491 16.06 -15.96 -16.27
N PRO A 492 16.75 -17.06 -16.62
CA PRO A 492 16.11 -18.36 -16.79
C PRO A 492 15.33 -18.78 -15.54
N ASP A 493 14.15 -19.33 -15.73
CA ASP A 493 13.14 -19.65 -14.68
C ASP A 493 12.63 -18.42 -13.91
N GLY A 494 12.91 -17.21 -14.39
CA GLY A 494 12.50 -15.97 -13.76
C GLY A 494 11.08 -15.53 -14.17
N VAL A 495 10.70 -14.40 -13.59
CA VAL A 495 9.32 -13.87 -13.71
C VAL A 495 8.92 -13.46 -15.13
N TRP A 496 9.88 -13.19 -16.04
CA TRP A 496 9.63 -12.84 -17.45
C TRP A 496 9.96 -13.98 -18.41
N ASP A 497 10.53 -15.09 -17.92
CA ASP A 497 10.85 -16.25 -18.74
C ASP A 497 9.61 -16.82 -19.42
N ASP A 498 9.76 -17.42 -20.61
CA ASP A 498 8.70 -17.99 -21.46
C ASP A 498 7.60 -17.02 -21.95
N LEU A 499 7.57 -15.76 -21.49
CA LEU A 499 6.52 -14.82 -21.92
C LEU A 499 6.66 -14.41 -23.39
N GLU A 500 7.89 -14.31 -23.91
CA GLU A 500 8.19 -14.01 -25.31
C GLU A 500 7.85 -15.20 -26.21
N ASP A 501 8.37 -16.38 -25.89
CA ASP A 501 8.15 -17.62 -26.65
C ASP A 501 6.67 -18.00 -26.69
N ALA A 502 5.94 -17.77 -25.60
CA ALA A 502 4.49 -17.95 -25.55
C ALA A 502 3.70 -16.84 -26.28
N GLY A 503 4.38 -15.81 -26.80
CA GLY A 503 3.75 -14.68 -27.47
C GLY A 503 2.96 -13.75 -26.55
N TYR A 504 3.21 -13.79 -25.24
CA TYR A 504 2.57 -12.93 -24.23
C TYR A 504 3.33 -11.63 -23.98
N LEU A 505 4.62 -11.56 -24.29
CA LEU A 505 5.44 -10.35 -24.27
C LEU A 505 5.71 -9.92 -25.70
N LYS A 506 5.30 -8.70 -26.07
CA LYS A 506 5.39 -8.18 -27.43
C LYS A 506 5.87 -6.73 -27.48
N PRO A 507 6.77 -6.37 -28.41
CA PRO A 507 7.17 -4.99 -28.62
C PRO A 507 6.03 -4.15 -29.20
N ASP A 508 6.01 -2.87 -28.87
CA ASP A 508 5.09 -1.87 -29.37
C ASP A 508 5.85 -0.63 -29.84
N LYS A 509 6.15 -0.56 -31.14
CA LYS A 509 6.86 0.58 -31.75
C LYS A 509 6.03 1.87 -31.80
N VAL A 510 4.71 1.77 -31.77
CA VAL A 510 3.83 2.95 -31.91
C VAL A 510 3.78 3.74 -30.61
N ALA A 511 3.68 3.04 -29.48
CA ALA A 511 3.65 3.65 -28.15
C ALA A 511 5.02 3.61 -27.44
N TYR A 512 6.06 3.10 -28.09
CA TYR A 512 7.44 3.00 -27.60
C TYR A 512 7.57 2.23 -26.29
N GLY A 513 7.34 0.91 -26.35
CA GLY A 513 7.46 0.03 -25.23
C GLY A 513 7.14 -1.42 -25.55
N ALA A 514 6.65 -2.15 -24.57
CA ALA A 514 6.15 -3.50 -24.73
C ALA A 514 4.86 -3.71 -23.94
N VAL A 515 4.08 -4.68 -24.40
CA VAL A 515 2.87 -5.14 -23.71
C VAL A 515 3.06 -6.58 -23.23
N ILE A 516 2.60 -6.87 -22.02
CA ILE A 516 2.52 -8.23 -21.48
C ILE A 516 1.05 -8.58 -21.28
N THR A 517 0.61 -9.71 -21.85
CA THR A 517 -0.77 -10.20 -21.74
C THR A 517 -1.08 -10.55 -20.28
N LEU A 518 -2.20 -10.08 -19.74
CA LEU A 518 -2.66 -10.40 -18.39
C LEU A 518 -3.37 -11.76 -18.32
N ALA A 519 -3.41 -12.35 -17.14
CA ALA A 519 -4.11 -13.61 -16.88
C ALA A 519 -5.62 -13.49 -17.09
N GLY A 520 -6.19 -12.30 -16.84
CA GLY A 520 -7.58 -11.96 -17.14
C GLY A 520 -7.72 -11.33 -18.53
N SER A 521 -8.25 -10.11 -18.57
CA SER A 521 -8.36 -9.31 -19.79
C SER A 521 -7.35 -8.16 -19.79
N GLY A 522 -6.91 -7.71 -20.97
CA GLY A 522 -6.03 -6.56 -21.13
C GLY A 522 -4.54 -6.91 -21.14
N SER A 523 -3.72 -5.88 -20.99
CA SER A 523 -2.27 -6.00 -21.00
C SER A 523 -1.60 -5.03 -20.02
N ALA A 524 -0.48 -5.45 -19.45
CA ALA A 524 0.46 -4.58 -18.74
C ALA A 524 1.28 -3.77 -19.74
N TRP A 525 1.59 -2.53 -19.39
CA TRP A 525 2.40 -1.63 -20.21
C TRP A 525 3.80 -1.46 -19.64
N TYR A 526 4.83 -1.65 -20.46
CA TYR A 526 6.25 -1.46 -20.15
C TYR A 526 6.85 -0.43 -21.12
N PRO A 527 7.03 0.84 -20.70
CA PRO A 527 7.57 1.88 -21.58
C PRO A 527 9.07 1.67 -21.88
N ALA A 528 9.52 2.11 -23.05
CA ALA A 528 10.94 2.20 -23.40
C ALA A 528 11.56 3.46 -22.77
N THR A 529 11.97 3.34 -21.51
CA THR A 529 12.35 4.44 -20.62
C THR A 529 13.72 5.04 -20.92
N GLY A 530 14.51 4.44 -21.85
CA GLY A 530 15.94 4.71 -21.91
C GLY A 530 16.66 4.20 -20.64
N TYR A 531 17.86 4.70 -20.41
CA TYR A 531 18.67 4.38 -19.22
C TYR A 531 19.74 5.46 -18.99
N ILE A 532 20.35 5.48 -17.82
CA ILE A 532 21.57 6.25 -17.55
C ILE A 532 22.76 5.34 -17.81
N ASN A 533 23.64 5.76 -18.72
CA ASN A 533 24.81 4.96 -19.08
C ASN A 533 25.93 5.01 -18.01
N VAL A 534 26.99 4.23 -18.21
CA VAL A 534 28.15 4.13 -17.28
C VAL A 534 28.89 5.47 -17.06
N SER A 535 28.66 6.46 -17.90
CA SER A 535 29.21 7.82 -17.80
C SER A 535 28.23 8.80 -17.13
N GLY A 536 27.09 8.31 -16.62
CA GLY A 536 26.11 9.13 -15.92
C GLY A 536 25.20 9.95 -16.84
N GLN A 537 25.14 9.62 -18.14
CA GLN A 537 24.32 10.35 -19.10
C GLN A 537 23.07 9.58 -19.46
N PRO A 538 21.87 10.18 -19.38
CA PRO A 538 20.64 9.61 -19.93
C PRO A 538 20.78 9.36 -21.43
N THR A 539 20.31 8.21 -21.92
CA THR A 539 20.48 7.79 -23.30
C THR A 539 19.38 6.83 -23.77
N MET A 540 19.19 6.74 -25.09
CA MET A 540 18.30 5.79 -25.78
C MET A 540 16.83 5.84 -25.34
N ASN A 541 16.30 7.02 -25.04
CA ASN A 541 14.86 7.22 -24.81
C ASN A 541 14.07 6.76 -26.05
N LEU A 542 12.92 6.10 -25.84
CA LEU A 542 12.04 5.52 -26.88
C LEU A 542 12.61 4.34 -27.68
N GLN A 543 13.90 4.11 -27.62
CA GLN A 543 14.55 3.07 -28.40
C GLN A 543 14.86 1.84 -27.56
N TYR A 544 14.98 2.05 -26.24
CA TYR A 544 15.46 1.03 -25.33
C TYR A 544 14.76 1.09 -23.98
N GLY A 545 14.16 0.00 -23.57
CA GLY A 545 13.58 -0.16 -22.25
C GLY A 545 14.25 -1.31 -21.51
N THR A 546 14.67 -1.09 -20.28
CA THR A 546 15.31 -2.13 -19.49
C THR A 546 14.91 -2.05 -18.04
N TYR A 547 14.65 -3.22 -17.47
CA TYR A 547 14.10 -3.36 -16.14
C TYR A 547 14.96 -4.31 -15.34
N TRP A 548 15.51 -3.82 -14.24
CA TRP A 548 16.35 -4.61 -13.36
C TRP A 548 15.61 -5.80 -12.74
N SER A 549 16.35 -6.88 -12.56
CA SER A 549 16.00 -7.96 -11.65
C SER A 549 17.09 -8.11 -10.56
N CYS A 550 16.81 -8.86 -9.50
CA CYS A 550 17.80 -9.18 -8.49
C CYS A 550 18.76 -10.29 -8.93
N LYS A 551 18.46 -11.02 -10.01
CA LYS A 551 19.31 -12.10 -10.52
C LYS A 551 20.61 -11.56 -11.08
N THR A 552 21.72 -12.13 -10.66
CA THR A 552 23.06 -11.76 -11.13
C THR A 552 23.71 -12.89 -11.92
N ASN A 553 24.51 -12.51 -12.88
CA ASN A 553 25.38 -13.42 -13.64
C ASN A 553 26.76 -12.78 -13.75
N SER A 554 27.72 -13.25 -12.94
CA SER A 554 29.07 -12.70 -12.88
C SER A 554 29.05 -11.17 -12.63
N GLN A 555 29.50 -10.36 -13.58
CA GLN A 555 29.57 -8.89 -13.50
C GLN A 555 28.28 -8.18 -13.92
N TYR A 556 27.28 -8.92 -14.35
CA TYR A 556 26.04 -8.39 -14.89
C TYR A 556 24.87 -8.67 -13.94
N ALA A 557 23.81 -7.90 -14.07
CA ALA A 557 22.51 -8.21 -13.52
C ALA A 557 21.52 -8.47 -14.65
N SER A 558 20.69 -9.50 -14.50
CA SER A 558 19.67 -9.86 -15.50
C SER A 558 18.59 -8.80 -15.60
N ILE A 559 18.04 -8.63 -16.78
CA ILE A 559 17.03 -7.62 -17.10
C ILE A 559 15.91 -8.22 -17.96
N LEU A 560 14.75 -7.58 -17.96
CA LEU A 560 13.86 -7.55 -19.11
C LEU A 560 14.39 -6.49 -20.08
N GLU A 561 14.53 -6.81 -21.35
CA GLU A 561 15.01 -5.91 -22.39
C GLU A 561 13.93 -5.66 -23.46
N ILE A 562 13.76 -4.40 -23.83
CA ILE A 562 12.90 -3.92 -24.91
C ILE A 562 13.79 -3.16 -25.88
N TYR A 563 13.87 -3.61 -27.14
CA TYR A 563 14.73 -3.04 -28.17
C TYR A 563 13.89 -2.54 -29.35
N LEU A 564 13.84 -1.23 -29.54
CA LEU A 564 12.98 -0.56 -30.52
C LEU A 564 13.77 0.36 -31.46
N VAL A 565 15.10 0.17 -31.59
CA VAL A 565 15.98 1.05 -32.37
C VAL A 565 15.51 1.14 -33.82
N ASP A 566 15.45 2.37 -34.34
CA ASP A 566 15.05 2.61 -35.74
C ASP A 566 15.99 1.93 -36.74
N GLY A 567 15.40 1.34 -37.77
CA GLY A 567 16.13 0.56 -38.77
C GLY A 567 16.40 -0.89 -38.38
N TYR A 568 16.02 -1.31 -37.18
CA TYR A 568 16.12 -2.69 -36.70
C TYR A 568 14.73 -3.30 -36.47
N GLN A 569 14.66 -4.63 -36.43
CA GLN A 569 13.43 -5.30 -35.99
C GLN A 569 13.23 -5.00 -34.50
N ALA A 570 12.01 -4.65 -34.12
CA ALA A 570 11.68 -4.49 -32.70
C ALA A 570 11.69 -5.85 -32.03
N ASP A 571 12.29 -5.89 -30.86
CA ASP A 571 12.47 -7.12 -30.07
C ASP A 571 12.23 -6.89 -28.58
N VAL A 572 11.91 -7.95 -27.87
CA VAL A 572 11.79 -8.00 -26.41
C VAL A 572 12.45 -9.30 -25.92
N ASN A 573 13.09 -9.27 -24.77
CA ASN A 573 13.76 -10.45 -24.22
C ASN A 573 13.59 -10.50 -22.70
N GLY A 574 12.82 -11.47 -22.23
CA GLY A 574 12.53 -11.68 -20.81
C GLY A 574 13.69 -12.32 -20.02
N ILE A 575 14.63 -12.96 -20.72
CA ILE A 575 15.76 -13.66 -20.12
C ILE A 575 17.12 -13.08 -20.50
N CYS A 576 17.17 -11.82 -20.89
CA CYS A 576 18.40 -11.16 -21.34
C CYS A 576 19.53 -11.34 -20.32
N GLY A 577 20.70 -11.75 -20.82
CA GLY A 577 21.88 -12.14 -20.06
C GLY A 577 22.53 -11.07 -19.17
N GLY A 578 21.97 -9.87 -19.18
CA GLY A 578 22.26 -8.83 -18.22
C GLY A 578 23.04 -7.64 -18.72
N LYS A 579 22.99 -6.60 -17.93
CA LYS A 579 23.67 -5.32 -18.14
C LYS A 579 24.60 -4.99 -16.98
N VAL A 580 25.53 -4.10 -17.24
CA VAL A 580 26.54 -3.69 -16.26
C VAL A 580 25.88 -2.85 -15.14
N ARG A 581 26.28 -3.10 -13.90
CA ARG A 581 25.61 -2.57 -12.69
C ARG A 581 25.83 -1.10 -12.45
N ALA A 582 26.82 -0.48 -13.09
CA ALA A 582 27.04 0.96 -13.05
C ALA A 582 25.97 1.77 -13.79
N GLU A 583 25.14 1.13 -14.61
CA GLU A 583 24.07 1.81 -15.33
C GLU A 583 22.84 2.05 -14.43
N GLY A 584 22.04 3.09 -14.76
CA GLY A 584 20.76 3.38 -14.11
C GLY A 584 19.59 2.91 -14.97
N ARG A 585 18.73 2.02 -14.45
CA ARG A 585 17.64 1.38 -15.19
C ARG A 585 16.35 1.34 -14.38
N SER A 586 15.24 1.10 -15.04
CA SER A 586 13.93 1.03 -14.41
C SER A 586 13.79 -0.16 -13.47
N VAL A 587 12.89 -0.01 -12.52
CA VAL A 587 12.43 -1.06 -11.62
C VAL A 587 10.91 -1.17 -11.72
N ARG A 588 10.40 -2.41 -11.82
CA ARG A 588 8.99 -2.71 -11.58
C ARG A 588 8.90 -3.78 -10.51
N CYS A 589 8.20 -3.49 -9.43
CA CYS A 589 8.17 -4.36 -8.27
C CYS A 589 7.16 -5.49 -8.44
N VAL A 590 7.47 -6.64 -7.84
CA VAL A 590 6.61 -7.81 -7.70
C VAL A 590 6.26 -7.98 -6.22
N ALA A 591 5.10 -8.55 -5.89
CA ALA A 591 4.73 -8.84 -4.51
C ALA A 591 5.72 -9.82 -3.85
N GLU A 592 5.93 -9.65 -2.56
CA GLU A 592 6.76 -10.54 -1.73
C GLU A 592 6.11 -11.91 -1.58
#